data_b7272f844bb99f1895c333e5eae4fe3d
#
_entry.id   b7272f844bb99f1895c333e5eae4fe3d
#
_cell.length_a   1.000
_cell.length_b   1.000
_cell.length_c   1.000
_cell.angle_alpha   90.00
_cell.angle_beta   90.00
_cell.angle_gamma   90.00
#
_symmetry.space_group_name_H-M   'P 1'
#
loop_
_entity.id
_entity.type
_entity.pdbx_description
1 polymer ?
#
loop_
_entity_poly.entity_id
_entity_poly.type
_entity_poly.pdbx_seq_one_letter_code
_entity_poly.pdbx_strand_id
1 'polypeptide(L)'
;FEGGQTIVADAPYELMPMYIPSGAILAYGPQIEYVDQVPANEITLEVYAGSDGNFNLYEDDGESFDYEKGKFAIIPIRYNDMEKSVTIADRSGEYDGMINDRVFNIRLHNKGVDTKIKSVNYSGKEIVVKF
;
A
#
# COMPACT_ATOMS: atom_id res chain seq x y z
N PHE A 1 12.10 -0.90 17.68
CA PHE A 1 11.90 -0.35 19.05
C PHE A 1 10.62 -0.94 19.61
N GLU A 2 10.59 -1.19 20.90
CA GLU A 2 9.38 -1.55 21.63
C GLU A 2 8.66 -0.27 22.09
N GLY A 3 7.36 -0.36 22.32
CA GLY A 3 6.58 0.77 22.83
C GLY A 3 6.94 1.14 24.28
N GLY A 4 6.49 2.33 24.75
CA GLY A 4 6.65 2.76 26.15
C GLY A 4 8.06 3.23 26.54
N GLN A 5 8.94 3.52 25.59
CA GLN A 5 10.29 4.01 25.84
C GLN A 5 10.53 5.39 25.20
N THR A 6 11.50 6.13 25.76
CA THR A 6 11.99 7.36 25.15
C THR A 6 13.27 7.04 24.40
N ILE A 7 13.35 7.47 23.14
CA ILE A 7 14.53 7.33 22.29
C ILE A 7 15.04 8.70 21.86
N VAL A 8 16.35 8.81 21.64
CA VAL A 8 16.98 9.98 21.03
C VAL A 8 17.39 9.58 19.62
N ALA A 9 16.93 10.33 18.64
CA ALA A 9 17.27 10.12 17.24
C ALA A 9 17.92 11.38 16.67
N ASP A 10 18.96 11.20 15.86
CA ASP A 10 19.55 12.30 15.14
C ASP A 10 18.57 12.81 14.07
N ALA A 11 18.30 14.10 14.09
CA ALA A 11 17.38 14.77 13.17
C ALA A 11 18.02 16.08 12.65
N PRO A 12 19.10 16.01 11.84
CA PRO A 12 19.63 17.19 11.17
C PRO A 12 18.57 17.76 10.21
N TYR A 13 18.72 18.99 9.76
CA TYR A 13 17.70 19.70 8.96
C TYR A 13 17.27 18.96 7.69
N GLU A 14 18.13 18.13 7.14
CA GLU A 14 17.90 17.36 5.90
C GLU A 14 17.22 16.00 6.15
N LEU A 15 17.07 15.57 7.41
CA LEU A 15 16.55 14.23 7.76
C LEU A 15 15.38 14.34 8.73
N MET A 16 14.29 13.67 8.40
CA MET A 16 13.15 13.45 9.27
C MET A 16 13.12 11.98 9.73
N PRO A 17 13.34 11.67 11.02
CA PRO A 17 13.19 10.31 11.51
C PRO A 17 11.76 9.82 11.34
N MET A 18 11.59 8.68 10.65
CA MET A 18 10.29 8.03 10.48
C MET A 18 10.29 6.66 11.16
N TYR A 19 9.24 6.37 11.90
CA TYR A 19 9.05 5.09 12.58
C TYR A 19 7.83 4.39 12.00
N ILE A 20 8.05 3.20 11.47
CA ILE A 20 7.02 2.39 10.82
C ILE A 20 6.74 1.19 11.72
N PRO A 21 5.49 1.00 12.18
CA PRO A 21 5.15 -0.16 13.00
C PRO A 21 5.20 -1.46 12.20
N SER A 22 5.44 -2.58 12.88
CA SER A 22 5.30 -3.91 12.30
C SER A 22 3.86 -4.11 11.81
N GLY A 23 3.69 -4.80 10.68
CA GLY A 23 2.41 -5.00 10.02
C GLY A 23 1.94 -3.82 9.16
N ALA A 24 2.65 -2.69 9.15
CA ALA A 24 2.27 -1.56 8.30
C ALA A 24 2.36 -1.93 6.81
N ILE A 25 1.38 -1.45 6.05
CA ILE A 25 1.34 -1.50 4.60
C ILE A 25 1.25 -0.06 4.11
N LEU A 26 2.27 0.40 3.38
CA LEU A 26 2.29 1.72 2.78
C LEU A 26 2.16 1.59 1.26
N ALA A 27 1.22 2.33 0.66
CA ALA A 27 1.01 2.34 -0.78
C ALA A 27 1.61 3.61 -1.39
N TYR A 28 2.41 3.44 -2.42
CA TYR A 28 3.02 4.52 -3.20
C TYR A 28 2.59 4.41 -4.65
N GLY A 29 2.07 5.51 -5.18
CA GLY A 29 1.83 5.68 -6.61
C GLY A 29 3.13 5.94 -7.39
N PRO A 30 3.02 6.24 -8.69
CA PRO A 30 4.16 6.65 -9.51
C PRO A 30 4.75 7.98 -9.01
N GLN A 31 6.05 8.19 -9.27
CA GLN A 31 6.67 9.48 -8.99
C GLN A 31 6.16 10.51 -10.01
N ILE A 32 5.51 11.55 -9.51
CA ILE A 32 4.90 12.62 -10.30
C ILE A 32 5.32 13.99 -9.77
N GLU A 33 5.35 14.98 -10.64
CA GLU A 33 5.63 16.39 -10.29
C GLU A 33 4.35 17.16 -9.99
N TYR A 34 3.22 16.75 -10.58
CA TYR A 34 1.89 17.32 -10.34
C TYR A 34 0.81 16.24 -10.45
N VAL A 35 -0.35 16.49 -9.84
CA VAL A 35 -1.50 15.57 -9.81
C VAL A 35 -1.91 15.21 -11.24
N ASP A 36 -2.25 13.93 -11.46
CA ASP A 36 -2.73 13.37 -12.75
C ASP A 36 -1.73 13.45 -13.92
N GLN A 37 -0.45 13.67 -13.62
CA GLN A 37 0.61 13.65 -14.66
C GLN A 37 0.65 12.31 -15.40
N VAL A 38 0.51 11.20 -14.67
CA VAL A 38 0.39 9.85 -15.24
C VAL A 38 -0.63 9.04 -14.41
N PRO A 39 -1.38 8.11 -15.05
CA PRO A 39 -2.29 7.24 -14.32
C PRO A 39 -1.54 6.33 -13.33
N ALA A 40 -2.12 6.06 -12.17
CA ALA A 40 -1.57 5.16 -11.15
C ALA A 40 -1.72 3.68 -11.54
N ASN A 41 -1.25 3.31 -12.74
CA ASN A 41 -1.29 1.92 -13.24
C ASN A 41 -0.36 0.98 -12.47
N GLU A 42 0.65 1.53 -11.81
CA GLU A 42 1.58 0.81 -10.95
C GLU A 42 1.52 1.38 -9.54
N ILE A 43 1.32 0.50 -8.56
CA ILE A 43 1.35 0.86 -7.14
C ILE A 43 2.38 -0.01 -6.44
N THR A 44 3.28 0.61 -5.69
CA THR A 44 4.23 -0.10 -4.83
C THR A 44 3.65 -0.22 -3.42
N LEU A 45 3.57 -1.46 -2.92
CA LEU A 45 3.20 -1.77 -1.55
C LEU A 45 4.46 -2.09 -0.76
N GLU A 46 4.83 -1.22 0.18
CA GLU A 46 5.88 -1.47 1.16
C GLU A 46 5.25 -2.14 2.38
N VAL A 47 5.54 -3.41 2.61
CA VAL A 47 4.98 -4.23 3.69
C VAL A 47 6.05 -4.51 4.72
N TYR A 48 5.77 -4.22 5.99
CA TYR A 48 6.72 -4.35 7.09
C TYR A 48 6.35 -5.53 7.99
N ALA A 49 7.14 -6.61 7.91
CA ALA A 49 6.91 -7.83 8.67
C ALA A 49 7.03 -7.64 10.20
N GLY A 50 6.52 -8.62 10.96
CA GLY A 50 6.58 -8.68 12.42
C GLY A 50 5.22 -8.68 13.11
N SER A 51 4.14 -8.41 12.38
CA SER A 51 2.75 -8.64 12.78
C SER A 51 1.84 -8.65 11.55
N ASP A 52 0.62 -9.15 11.69
CA ASP A 52 -0.40 -9.03 10.66
C ASP A 52 -0.76 -7.56 10.42
N GLY A 53 -1.14 -7.26 9.18
CA GLY A 53 -1.49 -5.91 8.77
C GLY A 53 -2.66 -5.84 7.79
N ASN A 54 -3.29 -4.69 7.74
CA ASN A 54 -4.35 -4.42 6.77
C ASN A 54 -4.30 -2.96 6.31
N PHE A 55 -4.71 -2.74 5.07
CA PHE A 55 -4.79 -1.44 4.45
C PHE A 55 -5.93 -1.45 3.42
N ASN A 56 -6.70 -0.37 3.33
CA ASN A 56 -7.70 -0.20 2.29
C ASN A 56 -7.22 0.87 1.32
N LEU A 57 -6.92 0.46 0.08
CA LEU A 57 -6.69 1.40 -0.99
C LEU A 57 -8.03 1.95 -1.44
N TYR A 58 -8.26 3.24 -1.15
CA TYR A 58 -9.45 3.98 -1.56
C TYR A 58 -9.13 4.79 -2.81
N GLU A 59 -10.08 4.84 -3.75
CA GLU A 59 -9.96 5.61 -4.97
C GLU A 59 -11.34 6.16 -5.40
N ASP A 60 -11.34 7.38 -5.89
CA ASP A 60 -12.47 8.05 -6.54
C ASP A 60 -11.96 8.86 -7.75
N ASP A 61 -12.79 9.72 -8.34
CA ASP A 61 -12.41 10.54 -9.49
C ASP A 61 -11.47 11.71 -9.15
N GLY A 62 -11.27 12.00 -7.85
CA GLY A 62 -10.39 13.06 -7.36
C GLY A 62 -10.86 14.50 -7.63
N GLU A 63 -11.97 14.69 -8.34
CA GLU A 63 -12.44 16.01 -8.81
C GLU A 63 -13.82 16.37 -8.29
N SER A 64 -14.74 15.40 -8.18
CA SER A 64 -16.14 15.64 -7.82
C SER A 64 -16.47 15.20 -6.39
N PHE A 65 -17.70 15.51 -5.96
CA PHE A 65 -18.28 14.99 -4.71
C PHE A 65 -19.13 13.73 -4.94
N ASP A 66 -18.95 13.04 -6.06
CA ASP A 66 -19.74 11.85 -6.38
C ASP A 66 -19.44 10.66 -5.47
N TYR A 67 -18.31 10.68 -4.75
CA TYR A 67 -18.04 9.74 -3.66
C TYR A 67 -19.14 9.75 -2.58
N GLU A 68 -19.80 10.88 -2.31
CA GLU A 68 -20.95 10.95 -1.40
C GLU A 68 -22.17 10.16 -1.92
N LYS A 69 -22.21 9.89 -3.22
CA LYS A 69 -23.24 9.08 -3.90
C LYS A 69 -22.79 7.63 -4.11
N GLY A 70 -21.66 7.25 -3.51
CA GLY A 70 -21.10 5.90 -3.62
C GLY A 70 -20.22 5.65 -4.85
N LYS A 71 -19.81 6.70 -5.58
CA LYS A 71 -18.90 6.62 -6.72
C LYS A 71 -17.44 6.59 -6.26
N PHE A 72 -17.01 5.49 -5.69
CA PHE A 72 -15.64 5.21 -5.26
C PHE A 72 -15.36 3.71 -5.29
N ALA A 73 -14.11 3.33 -5.25
CA ALA A 73 -13.68 1.95 -5.15
C ALA A 73 -12.78 1.74 -3.93
N ILE A 74 -12.84 0.54 -3.34
CA ILE A 74 -11.96 0.10 -2.26
C ILE A 74 -11.33 -1.24 -2.65
N ILE A 75 -10.02 -1.34 -2.48
CA ILE A 75 -9.25 -2.58 -2.61
C ILE A 75 -8.65 -2.90 -1.24
N PRO A 76 -9.21 -3.87 -0.49
CA PRO A 76 -8.64 -4.30 0.78
C PRO A 76 -7.34 -5.07 0.55
N ILE A 77 -6.29 -4.72 1.30
CA ILE A 77 -4.98 -5.38 1.26
C ILE A 77 -4.67 -5.89 2.66
N ARG A 78 -4.28 -7.16 2.77
CA ARG A 78 -3.99 -7.83 4.04
C ARG A 78 -2.62 -8.48 3.98
N TYR A 79 -1.88 -8.38 5.05
CA TYR A 79 -0.63 -9.11 5.25
C TYR A 79 -0.80 -10.11 6.40
N ASN A 80 -0.47 -11.36 6.16
CA ASN A 80 -0.37 -12.41 7.18
C ASN A 80 1.11 -12.69 7.48
N ASP A 81 1.54 -12.36 8.69
CA ASP A 81 2.94 -12.47 9.07
C ASP A 81 3.40 -13.92 9.24
N MET A 82 2.54 -14.82 9.71
CA MET A 82 2.88 -16.24 9.87
C MET A 82 3.13 -16.90 8.52
N GLU A 83 2.27 -16.66 7.54
CA GLU A 83 2.37 -17.24 6.20
C GLU A 83 3.32 -16.46 5.27
N LYS A 84 3.75 -15.28 5.67
CA LYS A 84 4.49 -14.32 4.84
C LYS A 84 3.77 -14.11 3.50
N SER A 85 2.46 -13.85 3.57
CA SER A 85 1.60 -13.68 2.41
C SER A 85 0.89 -12.33 2.42
N VAL A 86 0.77 -11.74 1.23
CA VAL A 86 -0.03 -10.55 0.99
C VAL A 86 -1.25 -10.94 0.15
N THR A 87 -2.43 -10.63 0.64
CA THR A 87 -3.69 -10.80 -0.09
C THR A 87 -4.18 -9.44 -0.56
N ILE A 88 -4.34 -9.27 -1.87
CA ILE A 88 -5.05 -8.16 -2.47
C ILE A 88 -6.45 -8.69 -2.78
N ALA A 89 -7.45 -8.25 -2.03
CA ALA A 89 -8.80 -8.79 -2.10
C ALA A 89 -9.59 -8.28 -3.31
N ASP A 90 -10.80 -8.80 -3.51
CA ASP A 90 -11.72 -8.30 -4.53
C ASP A 90 -11.97 -6.79 -4.33
N ARG A 91 -11.92 -6.04 -5.44
CA ARG A 91 -12.32 -4.63 -5.46
C ARG A 91 -13.82 -4.51 -5.26
N SER A 92 -14.23 -3.55 -4.44
CA SER A 92 -15.63 -3.18 -4.26
C SER A 92 -15.87 -1.74 -4.68
N GLY A 93 -17.04 -1.48 -5.28
CA GLY A 93 -17.40 -0.17 -5.81
C GLY A 93 -16.81 0.13 -7.19
N GLU A 94 -17.26 1.24 -7.76
CA GLU A 94 -16.84 1.72 -9.08
C GLU A 94 -17.04 3.24 -9.19
N TYR A 95 -16.28 3.88 -10.06
CA TYR A 95 -16.41 5.29 -10.42
C TYR A 95 -15.97 5.52 -11.87
N ASP A 96 -16.37 6.64 -12.44
CA ASP A 96 -16.06 6.97 -13.83
C ASP A 96 -14.55 7.29 -13.98
N GLY A 97 -13.90 6.67 -14.96
CA GLY A 97 -12.45 6.80 -15.15
C GLY A 97 -11.58 5.84 -14.32
N MET A 98 -12.20 4.91 -13.60
CA MET A 98 -11.49 3.95 -12.75
C MET A 98 -10.45 3.13 -13.52
N ILE A 99 -9.27 2.94 -12.92
CA ILE A 99 -8.23 2.05 -13.43
C ILE A 99 -8.63 0.61 -13.14
N ASN A 100 -9.00 -0.13 -14.19
CA ASN A 100 -9.46 -1.51 -14.06
C ASN A 100 -8.33 -2.51 -13.84
N ASP A 101 -7.26 -2.36 -14.59
CA ASP A 101 -6.09 -3.24 -14.56
C ASP A 101 -4.86 -2.47 -14.11
N ARG A 102 -4.12 -3.02 -13.14
CA ARG A 102 -2.90 -2.41 -12.62
C ARG A 102 -1.88 -3.44 -12.17
N VAL A 103 -0.67 -2.99 -11.96
CA VAL A 103 0.42 -3.78 -11.38
C VAL A 103 0.61 -3.37 -9.92
N PHE A 104 0.64 -4.34 -9.01
CA PHE A 104 1.13 -4.13 -7.66
C PHE A 104 2.56 -4.68 -7.55
N ASN A 105 3.49 -3.80 -7.21
CA ASN A 105 4.87 -4.14 -6.86
C ASN A 105 4.96 -4.26 -5.35
N ILE A 106 5.02 -5.49 -4.83
CA ILE A 106 5.00 -5.74 -3.38
C ILE A 106 6.43 -5.95 -2.88
N ARG A 107 6.83 -5.15 -1.90
CA ARG A 107 8.15 -5.19 -1.27
C ARG A 107 7.98 -5.56 0.20
N LEU A 108 8.41 -6.78 0.54
CA LEU A 108 8.35 -7.26 1.92
C LEU A 108 9.65 -6.98 2.65
N HIS A 109 9.58 -6.10 3.64
CA HIS A 109 10.68 -5.76 4.55
C HIS A 109 10.63 -6.65 5.79
N ASN A 110 11.71 -7.36 6.04
CA ASN A 110 11.87 -8.15 7.26
C ASN A 110 13.22 -7.83 7.90
N LYS A 111 13.22 -7.60 9.22
CA LYS A 111 14.40 -7.19 9.96
C LYS A 111 15.56 -8.20 9.77
N GLY A 112 16.71 -7.69 9.31
CA GLY A 112 17.92 -8.50 9.12
C GLY A 112 17.90 -9.43 7.91
N VAL A 113 16.94 -9.28 7.01
CA VAL A 113 16.82 -10.06 5.76
C VAL A 113 16.66 -9.10 4.59
N ASP A 114 17.19 -9.47 3.44
CA ASP A 114 17.03 -8.68 2.22
C ASP A 114 15.55 -8.55 1.85
N THR A 115 15.17 -7.36 1.37
CA THR A 115 13.81 -7.06 0.90
C THR A 115 13.45 -7.97 -0.27
N LYS A 116 12.36 -8.72 -0.12
CA LYS A 116 11.82 -9.54 -1.21
C LYS A 116 10.83 -8.73 -2.03
N ILE A 117 10.90 -8.86 -3.35
CA ILE A 117 10.07 -8.11 -4.29
C ILE A 117 9.30 -9.08 -5.17
N LYS A 118 8.00 -8.85 -5.32
CA LYS A 118 7.14 -9.56 -6.26
C LYS A 118 6.18 -8.59 -6.93
N SER A 119 5.94 -8.78 -8.24
CA SER A 119 4.99 -7.99 -9.02
C SER A 119 3.84 -8.86 -9.47
N VAL A 120 2.62 -8.35 -9.40
CA VAL A 120 1.40 -9.06 -9.81
C VAL A 120 0.47 -8.14 -10.60
N ASN A 121 -0.20 -8.69 -11.61
CA ASN A 121 -1.26 -8.00 -12.33
C ASN A 121 -2.58 -8.18 -11.56
N TYR A 122 -3.30 -7.11 -11.35
CA TYR A 122 -4.57 -7.10 -10.64
C TYR A 122 -5.66 -6.49 -11.52
N SER A 123 -6.77 -7.21 -11.65
CA SER A 123 -7.93 -6.83 -12.47
C SER A 123 -9.24 -6.81 -11.65
N GLY A 124 -9.16 -6.49 -10.36
CA GLY A 124 -10.32 -6.42 -9.47
C GLY A 124 -10.68 -7.72 -8.75
N LYS A 125 -9.94 -8.83 -8.98
CA LYS A 125 -10.15 -10.12 -8.33
C LYS A 125 -9.02 -10.46 -7.36
N GLU A 126 -9.38 -11.20 -6.30
CA GLU A 126 -8.44 -11.56 -5.24
C GLU A 126 -7.19 -12.27 -5.78
N ILE A 127 -6.04 -11.84 -5.28
CA ILE A 127 -4.73 -12.44 -5.52
C ILE A 127 -4.01 -12.64 -4.20
N VAL A 128 -3.42 -13.81 -4.00
CA VAL A 128 -2.58 -14.11 -2.85
C VAL A 128 -1.13 -14.28 -3.30
N VAL A 129 -0.23 -13.50 -2.72
CA VAL A 129 1.21 -13.50 -3.02
C VAL A 129 1.97 -13.99 -1.80
N LYS A 130 2.66 -15.14 -1.87
CA LYS A 130 3.50 -15.71 -0.79
C LYS A 130 4.96 -15.37 -1.02
N PHE A 131 5.72 -15.10 0.06
CA PHE A 131 7.13 -14.72 0.05
C PHE A 131 8.08 -15.77 0.64
#